data_8ef14b6293b61525711993d4ceddd766
#
_entry.id   8ef14b6293b61525711993d4ceddd766
#
_cell.length_a   1.000
_cell.length_b   1.000
_cell.length_c   1.000
_cell.angle_alpha   90.00
_cell.angle_beta   90.00
_cell.angle_gamma   90.00
#
_symmetry.space_group_name_H-M   'P 1'
#
loop_
_entity.id
_entity.type
_entity.pdbx_description
1 polymer ?
#
loop_
_entity_poly.entity_id
_entity_poly.type
_entity_poly.pdbx_seq_one_letter_code
_entity_poly.pdbx_strand_id
1 'polypeptide(L)'
;MNPLTGTLESCDGLDGRQFALAVRRLADSLQYGTDASPFVGSGIEYAQSRPYEPGDPVKQIDWRVTARIGRPFIKEYEAPKQMPVYLLVDTSGSMCVSSAGTSKYAWAVQIAGGLALSALARMSPVGMVGCGERAFDAKPSLSRHRVFLWLHQLRHYRFDESTTLVEKLDQLSEVLTNRAMLIVLSDLRQPNAAERLKRLAQKHDCVVLQLTDPAEHGQLRGGIFRGEEAETGQTFVGHGRSRWFKDDDTADTLRRGGIDHLELPINKPFIHSMRGFLRKRDCLGRGAR
;
A
#
# COMPACT_ATOMS: atom_id res chain seq x y z
N MET A 1 8.29 13.57 28.75
CA MET A 1 8.05 13.05 27.38
C MET A 1 9.39 13.05 26.68
N ASN A 2 9.76 11.97 26.02
CA ASN A 2 10.98 11.94 25.21
C ASN A 2 10.76 12.90 24.01
N PRO A 3 11.63 13.90 23.77
CA PRO A 3 11.43 14.89 22.70
C PRO A 3 11.43 14.26 21.29
N LEU A 4 11.89 13.01 21.16
CA LEU A 4 11.98 12.29 19.90
C LEU A 4 10.74 11.44 19.57
N THR A 5 9.72 11.44 20.44
CA THR A 5 8.50 10.65 20.22
C THR A 5 7.27 11.54 20.19
N GLY A 6 6.29 11.19 19.38
CA GLY A 6 5.02 11.89 19.29
C GLY A 6 3.86 10.99 18.89
N THR A 7 2.67 11.59 18.85
CA THR A 7 1.47 10.96 18.32
C THR A 7 0.90 11.84 17.21
N LEU A 8 0.30 11.25 16.20
CA LEU A 8 -0.31 11.99 15.08
C LEU A 8 -1.34 13.01 15.55
N GLU A 9 -2.06 12.71 16.63
CA GLU A 9 -3.04 13.64 17.24
C GLU A 9 -2.40 14.97 17.66
N SER A 10 -1.20 14.91 18.24
CA SER A 10 -0.50 16.13 18.70
C SER A 10 0.15 16.90 17.56
N CYS A 11 0.55 16.22 16.47
CA CYS A 11 1.17 16.85 15.31
C CYS A 11 0.17 17.45 14.32
N ASP A 12 -0.94 16.76 14.11
CA ASP A 12 -1.87 17.07 13.01
C ASP A 12 -3.22 17.63 13.52
N GLY A 13 -3.35 17.89 14.83
CA GLY A 13 -4.59 18.37 15.44
C GLY A 13 -5.76 17.41 15.37
N LEU A 14 -5.49 16.14 15.04
CA LEU A 14 -6.51 15.10 14.93
C LEU A 14 -6.66 14.37 16.27
N ASP A 15 -7.85 14.35 16.83
CA ASP A 15 -8.19 13.43 17.92
C ASP A 15 -8.47 12.01 17.37
N GLY A 16 -8.51 11.00 18.26
CA GLY A 16 -8.73 9.61 17.85
C GLY A 16 -10.04 9.39 17.11
N ARG A 17 -11.07 10.17 17.36
CA ARG A 17 -12.35 10.11 16.65
C ARG A 17 -12.25 10.73 15.27
N GLN A 18 -11.61 11.89 15.16
CA GLN A 18 -11.38 12.58 13.89
C GLN A 18 -10.51 11.73 12.97
N PHE A 19 -9.44 11.12 13.49
CA PHE A 19 -8.61 10.20 12.73
C PHE A 19 -9.39 9.00 12.19
N ALA A 20 -10.15 8.29 13.05
CA ALA A 20 -10.97 7.16 12.62
C ALA A 20 -12.03 7.56 11.59
N LEU A 21 -12.61 8.75 11.72
CA LEU A 21 -13.57 9.30 10.77
C LEU A 21 -12.89 9.63 9.42
N ALA A 22 -11.70 10.23 9.45
CA ALA A 22 -10.93 10.53 8.24
C ALA A 22 -10.57 9.25 7.47
N VAL A 23 -10.12 8.20 8.17
CA VAL A 23 -9.83 6.88 7.58
C VAL A 23 -11.07 6.28 6.94
N ARG A 24 -12.23 6.30 7.62
CA ARG A 24 -13.50 5.79 7.05
C ARG A 24 -13.93 6.57 5.82
N ARG A 25 -13.92 7.90 5.89
CA ARG A 25 -14.26 8.77 4.75
C ARG A 25 -13.35 8.51 3.55
N LEU A 26 -12.07 8.28 3.80
CA LEU A 26 -11.14 7.91 2.75
C LEU A 26 -11.49 6.55 2.15
N ALA A 27 -11.78 5.54 2.95
CA ALA A 27 -12.20 4.22 2.46
C ALA A 27 -13.45 4.33 1.58
N ASP A 28 -14.48 5.02 2.05
CA ASP A 28 -15.71 5.24 1.29
C ASP A 28 -15.42 6.01 -0.02
N SER A 29 -14.54 7.01 0.04
CA SER A 29 -14.16 7.78 -1.13
C SER A 29 -13.42 6.95 -2.17
N LEU A 30 -12.60 5.99 -1.77
CA LEU A 30 -11.87 5.10 -2.67
C LEU A 30 -12.77 4.05 -3.32
N GLN A 31 -13.84 3.64 -2.63
CA GLN A 31 -14.84 2.68 -3.15
C GLN A 31 -15.82 3.33 -4.13
N TYR A 32 -16.07 4.63 -4.02
CA TYR A 32 -17.05 5.33 -4.83
C TYR A 32 -16.67 5.37 -6.32
N GLY A 33 -17.49 4.73 -7.16
CA GLY A 33 -17.32 4.72 -8.62
C GLY A 33 -16.37 3.65 -9.16
N THR A 34 -16.02 2.64 -8.36
CA THR A 34 -15.32 1.44 -8.82
C THR A 34 -16.24 0.22 -8.67
N ASP A 35 -16.84 -0.22 -9.76
CA ASP A 35 -17.62 -1.48 -9.81
C ASP A 35 -16.68 -2.70 -9.78
N ALA A 36 -15.43 -2.54 -10.24
CA ALA A 36 -14.39 -3.55 -10.19
C ALA A 36 -13.42 -3.29 -9.01
N SER A 37 -12.96 -4.35 -8.37
CA SER A 37 -12.05 -4.27 -7.22
C SER A 37 -10.60 -4.32 -7.67
N PRO A 38 -9.76 -3.33 -7.33
CA PRO A 38 -8.32 -3.47 -7.51
C PRO A 38 -7.71 -4.57 -6.63
N PHE A 39 -8.49 -5.09 -5.67
CA PHE A 39 -8.06 -6.09 -4.69
C PHE A 39 -8.60 -7.49 -4.95
N VAL A 40 -9.41 -7.70 -5.99
CA VAL A 40 -9.93 -9.03 -6.36
C VAL A 40 -9.10 -9.57 -7.51
N GLY A 41 -8.51 -10.75 -7.34
CA GLY A 41 -8.13 -11.58 -8.47
C GLY A 41 -9.37 -11.88 -9.30
N SER A 42 -9.21 -12.04 -10.62
CA SER A 42 -10.28 -12.30 -11.60
C SER A 42 -11.36 -13.23 -11.03
N GLY A 43 -12.58 -12.80 -11.11
CA GLY A 43 -13.84 -13.36 -10.65
C GLY A 43 -13.95 -14.87 -10.41
N ILE A 44 -15.15 -15.39 -10.22
CA ILE A 44 -15.44 -16.83 -10.12
C ILE A 44 -14.88 -17.51 -11.38
N GLU A 45 -13.65 -18.03 -11.28
CA GLU A 45 -13.00 -18.71 -12.40
C GLU A 45 -13.60 -20.11 -12.53
N TYR A 46 -14.04 -20.44 -13.73
CA TYR A 46 -14.41 -21.80 -14.07
C TYR A 46 -13.15 -22.67 -13.93
N ALA A 47 -13.18 -23.62 -12.99
CA ALA A 47 -12.07 -24.53 -12.75
C ALA A 47 -12.10 -25.70 -13.72
N GLN A 48 -13.22 -26.45 -13.70
CA GLN A 48 -13.41 -27.64 -14.54
C GLN A 48 -14.89 -28.04 -14.59
N SER A 49 -15.23 -29.00 -15.48
CA SER A 49 -16.50 -29.72 -15.39
C SER A 49 -16.24 -31.15 -14.93
N ARG A 50 -16.93 -31.56 -13.86
CA ARG A 50 -16.94 -32.96 -13.38
C ARG A 50 -18.28 -33.63 -13.65
N PRO A 51 -18.35 -34.96 -13.62
CA PRO A 51 -19.63 -35.67 -13.69
C PRO A 51 -20.56 -35.21 -12.55
N TYR A 52 -21.84 -35.08 -12.86
CA TYR A 52 -22.90 -34.78 -11.91
C TYR A 52 -23.08 -35.93 -10.91
N GLU A 53 -23.16 -35.59 -9.64
CA GLU A 53 -23.51 -36.53 -8.54
C GLU A 53 -24.86 -36.16 -7.94
N PRO A 54 -25.67 -37.17 -7.46
CA PRO A 54 -26.92 -36.87 -6.77
C PRO A 54 -26.72 -35.98 -5.57
N GLY A 55 -27.38 -34.81 -5.57
CA GLY A 55 -27.21 -33.75 -4.55
C GLY A 55 -26.59 -32.47 -5.09
N ASP A 56 -25.98 -32.49 -6.26
CA ASP A 56 -25.41 -31.31 -6.90
C ASP A 56 -26.52 -30.35 -7.38
N PRO A 57 -26.27 -29.01 -7.32
CA PRO A 57 -27.25 -28.02 -7.77
C PRO A 57 -27.46 -28.09 -9.29
N VAL A 58 -28.66 -28.40 -9.73
CA VAL A 58 -29.04 -28.51 -11.15
C VAL A 58 -28.75 -27.22 -11.94
N LYS A 59 -28.76 -26.05 -11.27
CA LYS A 59 -28.44 -24.76 -11.88
C LYS A 59 -26.99 -24.62 -12.38
N GLN A 60 -26.10 -25.47 -11.88
CA GLN A 60 -24.68 -25.46 -12.26
C GLN A 60 -24.34 -26.48 -13.35
N ILE A 61 -25.32 -27.16 -13.94
CA ILE A 61 -25.08 -28.11 -15.04
C ILE A 61 -24.44 -27.37 -16.22
N ASP A 62 -23.35 -27.95 -16.73
CA ASP A 62 -22.71 -27.53 -17.95
C ASP A 62 -23.40 -28.16 -19.15
N TRP A 63 -24.42 -27.52 -19.66
CA TRP A 63 -25.21 -28.01 -20.80
C TRP A 63 -24.37 -28.22 -22.07
N ARG A 64 -23.27 -27.47 -22.25
CA ARG A 64 -22.37 -27.63 -23.42
C ARG A 64 -21.57 -28.94 -23.36
N VAL A 65 -21.00 -29.23 -22.18
CA VAL A 65 -20.23 -30.47 -21.96
C VAL A 65 -21.18 -31.66 -21.93
N THR A 66 -22.33 -31.51 -21.24
CA THR A 66 -23.38 -32.53 -21.16
C THR A 66 -23.89 -32.95 -22.55
N ALA A 67 -24.18 -31.99 -23.42
CA ALA A 67 -24.65 -32.28 -24.80
C ALA A 67 -23.60 -32.99 -25.65
N ARG A 68 -22.32 -32.75 -25.41
CA ARG A 68 -21.21 -33.35 -26.17
C ARG A 68 -20.86 -34.74 -25.67
N ILE A 69 -20.97 -34.98 -24.37
CA ILE A 69 -20.55 -36.24 -23.75
C ILE A 69 -21.73 -37.21 -23.53
N GLY A 70 -22.97 -36.72 -23.57
CA GLY A 70 -24.19 -37.53 -23.34
C GLY A 70 -24.42 -37.91 -21.88
N ARG A 71 -23.69 -37.34 -20.93
CA ARG A 71 -23.87 -37.50 -19.47
C ARG A 71 -23.88 -36.13 -18.80
N PRO A 72 -24.67 -35.94 -17.71
CA PRO A 72 -24.71 -34.66 -17.04
C PRO A 72 -23.38 -34.33 -16.39
N PHE A 73 -22.87 -33.12 -16.67
CA PHE A 73 -21.68 -32.53 -16.08
C PHE A 73 -22.06 -31.26 -15.35
N ILE A 74 -21.38 -30.98 -14.23
CA ILE A 74 -21.53 -29.77 -13.42
C ILE A 74 -20.28 -28.90 -13.55
N LYS A 75 -20.49 -27.59 -13.62
CA LYS A 75 -19.40 -26.60 -13.59
C LYS A 75 -18.90 -26.48 -12.15
N GLU A 76 -17.65 -26.82 -11.93
CA GLU A 76 -16.92 -26.46 -10.73
C GLU A 76 -16.27 -25.10 -10.91
N TYR A 77 -16.54 -24.22 -9.97
CA TYR A 77 -15.91 -22.91 -9.90
C TYR A 77 -14.93 -22.93 -8.73
N GLU A 78 -13.70 -22.49 -8.95
CA GLU A 78 -12.84 -22.19 -7.83
C GLU A 78 -13.41 -20.98 -7.09
N ALA A 79 -13.56 -21.13 -5.76
CA ALA A 79 -13.82 -19.98 -4.91
C ALA A 79 -12.70 -18.96 -5.15
N PRO A 80 -13.01 -17.69 -5.40
CA PRO A 80 -11.96 -16.70 -5.66
C PRO A 80 -11.01 -16.75 -4.47
N LYS A 81 -9.77 -17.18 -4.69
CA LYS A 81 -8.70 -17.10 -3.70
C LYS A 81 -8.53 -15.61 -3.42
N GLN A 82 -9.05 -15.18 -2.30
CA GLN A 82 -8.94 -13.79 -1.87
C GLN A 82 -7.47 -13.46 -1.69
N MET A 83 -6.94 -12.66 -2.58
CA MET A 83 -5.54 -12.28 -2.56
C MET A 83 -5.28 -11.44 -1.32
N PRO A 84 -4.37 -11.83 -0.43
CA PRO A 84 -4.05 -11.03 0.75
C PRO A 84 -3.37 -9.73 0.33
N VAL A 85 -3.71 -8.65 1.02
CA VAL A 85 -3.15 -7.32 0.83
C VAL A 85 -2.22 -7.02 2.00
N TYR A 86 -0.96 -6.74 1.71
CA TYR A 86 0.01 -6.28 2.70
C TYR A 86 0.29 -4.79 2.49
N LEU A 87 0.08 -4.02 3.53
CA LEU A 87 0.37 -2.59 3.58
C LEU A 87 1.71 -2.40 4.31
N LEU A 88 2.73 -1.98 3.59
CA LEU A 88 4.05 -1.67 4.11
C LEU A 88 4.10 -0.17 4.36
N VAL A 89 4.17 0.23 5.61
CA VAL A 89 4.19 1.64 6.01
C VAL A 89 5.58 1.98 6.53
N ASP A 90 6.25 2.89 5.86
CA ASP A 90 7.54 3.41 6.30
C ASP A 90 7.33 4.28 7.55
N THR A 91 7.99 3.88 8.65
CA THR A 91 7.87 4.53 9.96
C THR A 91 9.10 5.33 10.34
N SER A 92 10.01 5.54 9.39
CA SER A 92 11.27 6.26 9.59
C SER A 92 11.09 7.73 9.97
N GLY A 93 12.11 8.31 10.57
CA GLY A 93 12.15 9.72 10.97
C GLY A 93 12.00 10.67 9.79
N SER A 94 12.51 10.32 8.61
CA SER A 94 12.35 11.12 7.38
C SER A 94 10.89 11.32 6.98
N MET A 95 10.03 10.35 7.26
CA MET A 95 8.58 10.43 7.01
C MET A 95 7.87 11.39 7.96
N CYS A 96 8.43 11.65 9.14
CA CYS A 96 7.84 12.52 10.16
C CYS A 96 8.15 13.99 9.93
N VAL A 97 9.23 14.31 9.20
CA VAL A 97 9.60 15.69 8.87
C VAL A 97 8.74 16.21 7.72
N SER A 98 8.24 17.44 7.84
CA SER A 98 7.36 18.04 6.84
C SER A 98 7.53 19.55 6.75
N SER A 99 7.49 20.06 5.51
CA SER A 99 7.35 21.50 5.23
C SER A 99 5.89 21.97 5.16
N ALA A 100 4.95 21.03 5.20
CA ALA A 100 3.50 21.27 5.18
C ALA A 100 2.87 21.07 6.56
N GLY A 101 1.59 21.40 6.70
CA GLY A 101 0.85 21.19 7.96
C GLY A 101 0.64 19.73 8.34
N THR A 102 0.83 18.79 7.40
CA THR A 102 0.64 17.35 7.64
C THR A 102 1.88 16.59 7.15
N SER A 103 2.41 15.70 7.98
CA SER A 103 3.61 14.93 7.65
C SER A 103 3.36 13.84 6.61
N LYS A 104 4.40 13.40 5.91
CA LYS A 104 4.35 12.22 5.03
C LYS A 104 3.85 10.99 5.80
N TYR A 105 4.29 10.84 7.06
CA TYR A 105 3.88 9.76 7.95
C TYR A 105 2.38 9.77 8.24
N ALA A 106 1.81 10.94 8.59
CA ALA A 106 0.38 11.06 8.85
C ALA A 106 -0.45 10.68 7.61
N TRP A 107 -0.04 11.12 6.42
CA TRP A 107 -0.66 10.73 5.17
C TRP A 107 -0.53 9.23 4.90
N ALA A 108 0.66 8.64 5.13
CA ALA A 108 0.88 7.20 4.96
C ALA A 108 -0.06 6.37 5.83
N VAL A 109 -0.17 6.69 7.11
CA VAL A 109 -1.05 5.96 8.06
C VAL A 109 -2.53 6.14 7.69
N GLN A 110 -2.94 7.34 7.31
CA GLN A 110 -4.31 7.60 6.87
C GLN A 110 -4.66 6.83 5.58
N ILE A 111 -3.77 6.85 4.59
CA ILE A 111 -3.94 6.13 3.33
C ILE A 111 -3.96 4.61 3.58
N ALA A 112 -3.03 4.09 4.40
CA ALA A 112 -3.01 2.68 4.78
C ALA A 112 -4.34 2.25 5.41
N GLY A 113 -4.87 3.06 6.32
CA GLY A 113 -6.18 2.81 6.94
C GLY A 113 -7.33 2.78 5.94
N GLY A 114 -7.38 3.74 5.03
CA GLY A 114 -8.39 3.80 3.98
C GLY A 114 -8.34 2.60 3.03
N LEU A 115 -7.14 2.22 2.59
CA LEU A 115 -6.93 1.05 1.75
C LEU A 115 -7.25 -0.26 2.48
N ALA A 116 -6.85 -0.38 3.76
CA ALA A 116 -7.18 -1.54 4.58
C ALA A 116 -8.69 -1.76 4.69
N LEU A 117 -9.45 -0.70 5.03
CA LEU A 117 -10.90 -0.79 5.13
C LEU A 117 -11.56 -1.08 3.78
N SER A 118 -11.03 -0.51 2.69
CA SER A 118 -11.51 -0.78 1.33
C SER A 118 -11.28 -2.24 0.92
N ALA A 119 -10.11 -2.80 1.24
CA ALA A 119 -9.80 -4.21 0.98
C ALA A 119 -10.70 -5.15 1.79
N LEU A 120 -10.92 -4.85 3.09
CA LEU A 120 -11.81 -5.62 3.95
C LEU A 120 -13.27 -5.60 3.47
N ALA A 121 -13.76 -4.48 2.94
CA ALA A 121 -15.10 -4.38 2.39
C ALA A 121 -15.31 -5.32 1.19
N ARG A 122 -14.21 -5.71 0.54
CA ARG A 122 -14.18 -6.68 -0.57
C ARG A 122 -13.69 -8.06 -0.15
N MET A 123 -13.72 -8.34 1.14
CA MET A 123 -13.35 -9.64 1.73
C MET A 123 -11.89 -10.04 1.50
N SER A 124 -11.00 -9.12 1.12
CA SER A 124 -9.57 -9.38 1.02
C SER A 124 -8.92 -9.26 2.39
N PRO A 125 -8.19 -10.29 2.88
CA PRO A 125 -7.51 -10.22 4.16
C PRO A 125 -6.35 -9.23 4.09
N VAL A 126 -6.21 -8.38 5.11
CA VAL A 126 -5.22 -7.31 5.19
C VAL A 126 -4.17 -7.64 6.25
N GLY A 127 -2.90 -7.57 5.86
CA GLY A 127 -1.74 -7.51 6.75
C GLY A 127 -1.13 -6.11 6.75
N MET A 128 -0.41 -5.76 7.80
CA MET A 128 0.24 -4.46 7.92
C MET A 128 1.64 -4.62 8.50
N VAL A 129 2.63 -3.97 7.87
CA VAL A 129 4.04 -4.09 8.20
C VAL A 129 4.61 -2.69 8.38
N GLY A 130 5.22 -2.44 9.53
CA GLY A 130 5.99 -1.22 9.77
C GLY A 130 7.42 -1.40 9.26
N CYS A 131 7.87 -0.49 8.40
CA CYS A 131 9.21 -0.51 7.82
C CYS A 131 10.15 0.47 8.53
N GLY A 132 10.28 0.31 9.84
CA GLY A 132 11.21 0.99 10.72
C GLY A 132 11.77 0.03 11.76
N GLU A 133 12.51 0.56 12.74
CA GLU A 133 13.15 -0.24 13.79
C GLU A 133 12.13 -0.90 14.74
N ARG A 134 10.94 -0.34 14.85
CA ARG A 134 9.88 -0.91 15.69
C ARG A 134 9.34 -2.20 15.08
N ALA A 135 9.37 -3.29 15.84
CA ALA A 135 8.78 -4.55 15.41
C ALA A 135 7.25 -4.41 15.27
N PHE A 136 6.78 -4.28 14.05
CA PHE A 136 5.36 -4.20 13.74
C PHE A 136 5.06 -5.01 12.47
N ASP A 137 4.70 -6.29 12.68
CA ASP A 137 4.36 -7.22 11.60
C ASP A 137 3.03 -7.89 11.90
N ALA A 138 1.97 -7.42 11.28
CA ALA A 138 0.63 -7.94 11.44
C ALA A 138 0.23 -8.84 10.28
N LYS A 139 0.01 -10.12 10.56
CA LYS A 139 -0.43 -11.13 9.57
C LYS A 139 -1.82 -10.79 9.02
N PRO A 140 -2.13 -11.16 7.77
CA PRO A 140 -3.40 -10.89 7.13
C PRO A 140 -4.61 -11.36 7.95
N SER A 141 -5.60 -10.50 8.08
CA SER A 141 -6.83 -10.72 8.82
C SER A 141 -8.01 -10.04 8.14
N LEU A 142 -9.21 -10.63 8.27
CA LEU A 142 -10.48 -10.02 7.85
C LEU A 142 -11.14 -9.17 8.94
N SER A 143 -10.50 -9.01 10.09
CA SER A 143 -11.06 -8.29 11.23
C SER A 143 -10.83 -6.78 11.13
N ARG A 144 -11.92 -6.00 11.00
CA ARG A 144 -11.87 -4.53 11.09
C ARG A 144 -11.30 -4.04 12.42
N HIS A 145 -11.61 -4.74 13.52
CA HIS A 145 -11.10 -4.38 14.83
C HIS A 145 -9.56 -4.45 14.88
N ARG A 146 -8.97 -5.51 14.30
CA ARG A 146 -7.50 -5.61 14.22
C ARG A 146 -6.89 -4.47 13.42
N VAL A 147 -7.49 -4.08 12.30
CA VAL A 147 -7.00 -2.94 11.50
C VAL A 147 -6.97 -1.67 12.34
N PHE A 148 -8.02 -1.37 13.11
CA PHE A 148 -8.02 -0.19 13.99
C PHE A 148 -6.97 -0.27 15.10
N LEU A 149 -6.72 -1.45 15.68
CA LEU A 149 -5.63 -1.65 16.65
C LEU A 149 -4.25 -1.35 16.02
N TRP A 150 -4.01 -1.84 14.80
CA TRP A 150 -2.76 -1.57 14.09
C TRP A 150 -2.59 -0.10 13.75
N LEU A 151 -3.65 0.56 13.28
CA LEU A 151 -3.62 2.00 13.02
C LEU A 151 -3.38 2.79 14.31
N HIS A 152 -3.94 2.35 15.44
CA HIS A 152 -3.67 2.97 16.73
C HIS A 152 -2.19 2.84 17.14
N GLN A 153 -1.56 1.70 16.88
CA GLN A 153 -0.12 1.52 17.11
C GLN A 153 0.71 2.41 16.19
N LEU A 154 0.36 2.51 14.90
CA LEU A 154 1.05 3.36 13.92
C LEU A 154 0.86 4.85 14.18
N ARG A 155 -0.11 5.29 14.98
CA ARG A 155 -0.24 6.71 15.35
C ARG A 155 0.93 7.22 16.18
N HIS A 156 1.63 6.35 16.89
CA HIS A 156 2.84 6.70 17.61
C HIS A 156 4.03 6.68 16.66
N TYR A 157 4.85 7.72 16.68
CA TYR A 157 6.04 7.84 15.82
C TYR A 157 7.26 8.26 16.63
N ARG A 158 8.43 8.04 16.02
CA ARG A 158 9.72 8.50 16.53
C ARG A 158 10.44 9.23 15.40
N PHE A 159 11.10 10.34 15.75
CA PHE A 159 11.90 11.10 14.78
C PHE A 159 13.27 10.48 14.51
N ASP A 160 13.76 9.65 15.43
CA ASP A 160 15.07 8.99 15.39
C ASP A 160 15.02 7.54 14.86
N GLU A 161 13.92 7.16 14.22
CA GLU A 161 13.74 5.80 13.69
C GLU A 161 14.29 5.70 12.27
N SER A 162 15.22 4.74 12.04
CA SER A 162 15.76 4.46 10.71
C SER A 162 14.78 3.60 9.90
N THR A 163 14.84 3.74 8.56
CA THR A 163 14.03 2.88 7.68
C THR A 163 14.61 1.47 7.58
N THR A 164 13.75 0.46 7.60
CA THR A 164 14.09 -0.96 7.40
C THR A 164 13.30 -1.55 6.23
N LEU A 165 12.94 -0.73 5.24
CA LEU A 165 12.10 -1.15 4.13
C LEU A 165 12.73 -2.30 3.33
N VAL A 166 14.02 -2.23 3.03
CA VAL A 166 14.75 -3.26 2.27
C VAL A 166 14.74 -4.60 3.00
N GLU A 167 15.04 -4.59 4.30
CA GLU A 167 15.04 -5.76 5.16
C GLU A 167 13.66 -6.41 5.23
N LYS A 168 12.60 -5.60 5.33
CA LYS A 168 11.21 -6.08 5.32
C LYS A 168 10.79 -6.66 3.97
N LEU A 169 11.24 -6.07 2.87
CA LEU A 169 11.00 -6.61 1.53
C LEU A 169 11.69 -7.97 1.35
N ASP A 170 12.93 -8.11 1.82
CA ASP A 170 13.65 -9.38 1.78
C ASP A 170 12.95 -10.45 2.64
N GLN A 171 12.55 -10.13 3.87
CA GLN A 171 11.76 -11.03 4.73
C GLN A 171 10.46 -11.48 4.07
N LEU A 172 9.72 -10.55 3.45
CA LEU A 172 8.47 -10.90 2.77
C LEU A 172 8.71 -11.80 1.55
N SER A 173 9.82 -11.63 0.84
CA SER A 173 10.18 -12.48 -0.31
C SER A 173 10.41 -13.94 0.10
N GLU A 174 10.89 -14.18 1.33
CA GLU A 174 11.13 -15.51 1.87
C GLU A 174 9.85 -16.15 2.46
N VAL A 175 9.01 -15.34 3.11
CA VAL A 175 7.82 -15.82 3.83
C VAL A 175 6.61 -16.00 2.90
N LEU A 176 6.46 -15.17 1.89
CA LEU A 176 5.29 -15.19 1.02
C LEU A 176 5.42 -16.25 -0.07
N THR A 177 4.77 -17.38 0.15
CA THR A 177 4.71 -18.49 -0.84
C THR A 177 3.63 -18.28 -1.89
N ASN A 178 2.49 -17.68 -1.53
CA ASN A 178 1.36 -17.41 -2.41
C ASN A 178 1.38 -15.97 -2.93
N ARG A 179 0.76 -15.76 -4.10
CA ARG A 179 0.60 -14.43 -4.67
C ARG A 179 -0.15 -13.50 -3.70
N ALA A 180 0.39 -12.31 -3.48
CA ALA A 180 -0.17 -11.28 -2.62
C ALA A 180 -0.09 -9.92 -3.31
N MET A 181 -0.92 -8.97 -2.87
CA MET A 181 -0.78 -7.56 -3.23
C MET A 181 0.06 -6.87 -2.15
N LEU A 182 1.13 -6.20 -2.57
CA LEU A 182 2.02 -5.45 -1.69
C LEU A 182 1.88 -3.96 -2.02
N ILE A 183 1.42 -3.18 -1.07
CA ILE A 183 1.28 -1.71 -1.22
C ILE A 183 2.28 -1.04 -0.29
N VAL A 184 3.27 -0.39 -0.87
CA VAL A 184 4.33 0.32 -0.14
C VAL A 184 3.99 1.80 -0.04
N LEU A 185 4.03 2.34 1.18
CA LEU A 185 3.86 3.76 1.49
C LEU A 185 5.16 4.26 2.13
N SER A 186 6.00 4.90 1.33
CA SER A 186 7.35 5.37 1.72
C SER A 186 7.75 6.56 0.86
N ASP A 187 8.76 7.30 1.28
CA ASP A 187 9.44 8.27 0.42
C ASP A 187 10.54 7.64 -0.47
N LEU A 188 10.76 6.30 -0.30
CA LEU A 188 11.71 5.48 -1.09
C LEU A 188 13.18 5.97 -1.03
N ARG A 189 13.61 6.49 0.09
CA ARG A 189 14.97 7.01 0.24
C ARG A 189 16.02 5.94 0.50
N GLN A 190 15.61 4.76 0.99
CA GLN A 190 16.55 3.67 1.25
C GLN A 190 17.13 3.15 -0.06
N PRO A 191 18.48 3.10 -0.20
CA PRO A 191 19.12 2.56 -1.38
C PRO A 191 18.68 1.11 -1.67
N ASN A 192 18.59 0.75 -2.94
CA ASN A 192 18.18 -0.59 -3.41
C ASN A 192 16.72 -0.99 -3.15
N ALA A 193 15.88 -0.14 -2.55
CA ALA A 193 14.46 -0.45 -2.32
C ALA A 193 13.73 -0.78 -3.64
N ALA A 194 13.95 0.01 -4.69
CA ALA A 194 13.36 -0.21 -6.01
C ALA A 194 13.76 -1.56 -6.63
N GLU A 195 15.03 -1.97 -6.48
CA GLU A 195 15.51 -3.26 -6.98
C GLU A 195 14.93 -4.45 -6.20
N ARG A 196 14.75 -4.32 -4.89
CA ARG A 196 14.07 -5.35 -4.08
C ARG A 196 12.59 -5.48 -4.45
N LEU A 197 11.91 -4.36 -4.62
CA LEU A 197 10.52 -4.33 -5.09
C LEU A 197 10.37 -4.99 -6.47
N LYS A 198 11.31 -4.77 -7.39
CA LYS A 198 11.32 -5.40 -8.71
C LYS A 198 11.41 -6.93 -8.64
N ARG A 199 12.19 -7.47 -7.71
CA ARG A 199 12.25 -8.94 -7.48
C ARG A 199 10.92 -9.47 -6.95
N LEU A 200 10.31 -8.78 -5.98
CA LEU A 200 8.99 -9.15 -5.44
C LEU A 200 7.89 -9.07 -6.49
N ALA A 201 7.95 -8.10 -7.38
CA ALA A 201 6.96 -7.91 -8.45
C ALA A 201 6.94 -9.05 -9.48
N GLN A 202 7.94 -9.94 -9.48
CA GLN A 202 7.92 -11.14 -10.33
C GLN A 202 6.88 -12.18 -9.86
N LYS A 203 6.58 -12.23 -8.55
CA LYS A 203 5.65 -13.18 -7.94
C LYS A 203 4.39 -12.52 -7.40
N HIS A 204 4.49 -11.28 -6.97
CA HIS A 204 3.44 -10.54 -6.26
C HIS A 204 3.00 -9.33 -7.06
N ASP A 205 1.82 -8.82 -6.75
CA ASP A 205 1.31 -7.58 -7.32
C ASP A 205 1.79 -6.40 -6.46
N CYS A 206 2.74 -5.62 -6.97
CA CYS A 206 3.39 -4.54 -6.22
C CYS A 206 2.89 -3.17 -6.67
N VAL A 207 2.54 -2.35 -5.68
CA VAL A 207 2.13 -0.95 -5.82
C VAL A 207 3.00 -0.10 -4.92
N VAL A 208 3.46 1.02 -5.42
CA VAL A 208 4.21 2.00 -4.66
C VAL A 208 3.46 3.33 -4.64
N LEU A 209 3.14 3.80 -3.46
CA LEU A 209 2.60 5.12 -3.18
C LEU A 209 3.72 5.94 -2.54
N GLN A 210 4.44 6.68 -3.36
CA GLN A 210 5.57 7.47 -2.92
C GLN A 210 5.08 8.81 -2.37
N LEU A 211 5.38 9.07 -1.09
CA LEU A 211 5.05 10.35 -0.47
C LEU A 211 6.24 11.31 -0.59
N THR A 212 5.98 12.50 -1.10
CA THR A 212 7.02 13.50 -1.35
C THR A 212 6.68 14.83 -0.68
N ASP A 213 7.71 15.50 -0.14
CA ASP A 213 7.60 16.85 0.36
C ASP A 213 8.20 17.83 -0.69
N PRO A 214 7.47 18.87 -1.11
CA PRO A 214 8.00 19.86 -2.07
C PRO A 214 9.31 20.51 -1.64
N ALA A 215 9.56 20.65 -0.34
CA ALA A 215 10.82 21.19 0.17
C ALA A 215 12.02 20.29 -0.17
N GLU A 216 11.81 18.98 -0.30
CA GLU A 216 12.85 18.02 -0.65
C GLU A 216 13.37 18.20 -2.09
N HIS A 217 12.57 18.76 -2.97
CA HIS A 217 12.96 19.04 -4.36
C HIS A 217 13.67 20.41 -4.56
N GLY A 218 14.18 21.02 -3.49
CA GLY A 218 14.99 22.22 -3.56
C GLY A 218 14.23 23.50 -3.92
N GLN A 219 12.94 23.56 -3.64
CA GLN A 219 12.11 24.77 -3.85
C GLN A 219 12.20 25.76 -2.68
N LEU A 220 13.19 25.64 -1.82
CA LEU A 220 13.44 26.61 -0.76
C LEU A 220 13.98 27.91 -1.37
N ARG A 221 13.17 28.96 -1.36
CA ARG A 221 13.56 30.31 -1.73
C ARG A 221 14.37 30.95 -0.60
N GLY A 222 15.61 30.54 -0.41
CA GLY A 222 16.45 31.04 0.68
C GLY A 222 17.92 31.02 0.32
N GLY A 223 18.74 31.79 1.04
CA GLY A 223 20.19 31.83 0.87
C GLY A 223 20.87 30.54 1.31
N ILE A 224 21.82 30.64 2.23
CA ILE A 224 22.49 29.49 2.86
C ILE A 224 21.62 29.04 4.05
N PHE A 225 21.38 27.74 4.17
CA PHE A 225 20.72 27.15 5.33
C PHE A 225 21.53 25.97 5.86
N ARG A 226 21.38 25.71 7.13
CA ARG A 226 21.92 24.55 7.83
C ARG A 226 20.78 23.57 8.09
N GLY A 227 20.94 22.34 7.66
CA GLY A 227 20.01 21.26 7.92
C GLY A 227 20.67 20.16 8.71
N GLU A 228 19.86 19.29 9.28
CA GLU A 228 20.24 18.04 9.94
C GLU A 228 19.46 16.90 9.32
N GLU A 229 20.13 15.81 8.99
CA GLU A 229 19.48 14.63 8.45
C GLU A 229 18.74 13.89 9.59
N ALA A 230 17.44 13.64 9.40
CA ALA A 230 16.56 13.15 10.46
C ALA A 230 16.97 11.75 10.98
N GLU A 231 17.53 10.90 10.12
CA GLU A 231 17.87 9.52 10.46
C GLU A 231 19.28 9.36 11.05
N THR A 232 20.24 10.12 10.56
CA THR A 232 21.66 10.00 10.97
C THR A 232 22.12 11.10 11.91
N GLY A 233 21.35 12.18 12.05
CA GLY A 233 21.75 13.36 12.80
C GLY A 233 22.92 14.15 12.17
N GLN A 234 23.32 13.83 10.93
CA GLN A 234 24.39 14.54 10.26
C GLN A 234 23.95 15.94 9.84
N THR A 235 24.74 16.93 10.25
CA THR A 235 24.47 18.31 9.86
C THR A 235 25.08 18.61 8.49
N PHE A 236 24.32 19.28 7.64
CA PHE A 236 24.78 19.75 6.34
C PHE A 236 24.46 21.21 6.13
N VAL A 237 25.27 21.87 5.29
CA VAL A 237 25.04 23.26 4.89
C VAL A 237 24.77 23.29 3.40
N GLY A 238 23.70 23.97 3.03
CA GLY A 238 23.30 24.02 1.68
C GLY A 238 22.79 25.36 1.19
N HIS A 239 22.72 25.49 -0.12
CA HIS A 239 22.19 26.66 -0.84
C HIS A 239 20.75 26.43 -1.27
N GLY A 240 19.83 27.35 -1.00
CA GLY A 240 18.41 27.23 -1.34
C GLY A 240 18.09 27.09 -2.84
N ARG A 241 19.10 27.23 -3.70
CA ARG A 241 19.00 26.95 -5.16
C ARG A 241 19.56 25.58 -5.57
N SER A 242 20.17 24.83 -4.64
CA SER A 242 20.72 23.51 -4.95
C SER A 242 19.60 22.49 -4.93
N ARG A 243 19.52 21.61 -5.96
CA ARG A 243 18.68 20.42 -5.91
C ARG A 243 19.32 19.47 -4.91
N TRP A 244 18.64 19.22 -3.80
CA TRP A 244 19.13 18.40 -2.66
C TRP A 244 19.14 16.93 -2.99
N PHE A 245 18.20 16.51 -3.83
CA PHE A 245 18.12 15.13 -4.30
C PHE A 245 18.30 15.13 -5.82
N LYS A 246 19.12 14.20 -6.32
CA LYS A 246 19.14 13.87 -7.74
C LYS A 246 17.73 13.41 -8.11
N ASP A 247 17.25 13.81 -9.28
CA ASP A 247 16.09 13.18 -9.91
C ASP A 247 16.44 11.69 -9.99
N ASP A 248 15.89 10.92 -9.07
CA ASP A 248 16.26 9.53 -8.91
C ASP A 248 15.58 8.76 -10.03
N ASP A 249 16.29 7.87 -10.66
CA ASP A 249 15.80 6.95 -11.71
C ASP A 249 14.80 5.91 -11.11
N THR A 250 14.36 6.16 -9.86
CA THR A 250 13.48 5.28 -9.08
C THR A 250 12.16 5.04 -9.79
N ALA A 251 11.50 6.08 -10.29
CA ALA A 251 10.23 5.95 -11.00
C ALA A 251 10.37 5.12 -12.28
N ASP A 252 11.46 5.30 -13.03
CA ASP A 252 11.73 4.52 -14.23
C ASP A 252 12.13 3.07 -13.91
N THR A 253 12.87 2.85 -12.83
CA THR A 253 13.23 1.52 -12.34
C THR A 253 11.98 0.74 -11.93
N LEU A 254 11.07 1.36 -11.19
CA LEU A 254 9.80 0.76 -10.79
C LEU A 254 8.94 0.44 -12.01
N ARG A 255 8.81 1.36 -12.96
CA ARG A 255 8.04 1.15 -14.20
C ARG A 255 8.59 0.01 -15.05
N ARG A 256 9.91 -0.07 -15.24
CA ARG A 256 10.59 -1.19 -15.95
C ARG A 256 10.40 -2.51 -15.21
N GLY A 257 10.26 -2.48 -13.87
CA GLY A 257 9.94 -3.64 -13.04
C GLY A 257 8.47 -4.09 -13.11
N GLY A 258 7.61 -3.37 -13.85
CA GLY A 258 6.18 -3.65 -13.91
C GLY A 258 5.43 -3.26 -12.64
N ILE A 259 6.02 -2.41 -11.81
CA ILE A 259 5.45 -1.93 -10.55
C ILE A 259 4.62 -0.67 -10.82
N ASP A 260 3.40 -0.66 -10.32
CA ASP A 260 2.57 0.53 -10.39
C ASP A 260 3.02 1.55 -9.36
N HIS A 261 3.38 2.73 -9.84
CA HIS A 261 3.92 3.81 -9.02
C HIS A 261 3.05 5.06 -9.11
N LEU A 262 2.73 5.64 -7.97
CA LEU A 262 2.04 6.92 -7.83
C LEU A 262 2.79 7.81 -6.84
N GLU A 263 3.20 8.99 -7.31
CA GLU A 263 3.76 10.03 -6.47
C GLU A 263 2.64 10.87 -5.85
N LEU A 264 2.75 11.09 -4.53
CA LEU A 264 1.77 11.80 -3.70
C LEU A 264 2.45 12.96 -2.95
N PRO A 265 2.49 14.16 -3.53
CA PRO A 265 3.04 15.33 -2.85
C PRO A 265 2.10 15.76 -1.71
N ILE A 266 2.66 15.92 -0.50
CA ILE A 266 1.89 16.22 0.72
C ILE A 266 1.18 17.58 0.74
N ASN A 267 1.56 18.49 -0.15
CA ASN A 267 0.92 19.80 -0.27
C ASN A 267 -0.31 19.83 -1.20
N LYS A 268 -0.72 18.68 -1.76
CA LYS A 268 -1.86 18.57 -2.68
C LYS A 268 -2.87 17.52 -2.21
N PRO A 269 -4.17 17.71 -2.48
CA PRO A 269 -5.18 16.70 -2.20
C PRO A 269 -4.91 15.42 -3.02
N PHE A 270 -4.73 14.27 -2.36
CA PHE A 270 -4.34 13.02 -3.01
C PHE A 270 -5.51 12.14 -3.46
N ILE A 271 -6.72 12.34 -2.91
CA ILE A 271 -7.87 11.45 -3.14
C ILE A 271 -8.19 11.28 -4.61
N HIS A 272 -8.17 12.39 -5.38
CA HIS A 272 -8.51 12.36 -6.80
C HIS A 272 -7.46 11.59 -7.63
N SER A 273 -6.19 11.85 -7.37
CA SER A 273 -5.06 11.17 -8.02
C SER A 273 -5.08 9.67 -7.72
N MET A 274 -5.35 9.31 -6.47
CA MET A 274 -5.41 7.93 -6.02
C MET A 274 -6.60 7.16 -6.62
N ARG A 275 -7.79 7.78 -6.69
CA ARG A 275 -8.94 7.19 -7.41
C ARG A 275 -8.62 6.94 -8.89
N GLY A 276 -8.06 7.93 -9.57
CA GLY A 276 -7.67 7.81 -10.97
C GLY A 276 -6.65 6.70 -11.20
N PHE A 277 -5.67 6.59 -10.29
CA PHE A 277 -4.66 5.56 -10.32
C PHE A 277 -5.26 4.16 -10.12
N LEU A 278 -6.06 3.95 -9.09
CA LEU A 278 -6.72 2.67 -8.81
C LEU A 278 -7.65 2.26 -9.96
N ARG A 279 -8.45 3.19 -10.51
CA ARG A 279 -9.32 2.92 -11.65
C ARG A 279 -8.55 2.50 -12.91
N LYS A 280 -7.40 3.12 -13.20
CA LYS A 280 -6.56 2.73 -14.33
C LYS A 280 -6.01 1.30 -14.19
N ARG A 281 -5.74 0.86 -12.97
CA ARG A 281 -5.33 -0.52 -12.71
C ARG A 281 -6.42 -1.53 -13.07
N ASP A 282 -7.68 -1.24 -12.68
CA ASP A 282 -8.82 -2.11 -13.00
C ASP A 282 -9.06 -2.19 -14.51
N CYS A 283 -8.94 -1.08 -15.24
CA CYS A 283 -9.11 -1.04 -16.69
C CYS A 283 -8.01 -1.77 -17.47
N LEU A 284 -6.80 -1.88 -16.91
CA LEU A 284 -5.66 -2.51 -17.58
C LEU A 284 -5.59 -4.02 -17.38
N GLY A 285 -6.48 -4.60 -16.56
CA GLY A 285 -6.67 -6.05 -16.44
C GLY A 285 -5.37 -6.84 -16.33
N ARG A 286 -4.48 -6.51 -15.40
CA ARG A 286 -3.21 -7.25 -15.22
C ARG A 286 -3.37 -8.67 -14.68
N GLY A 287 -4.57 -9.23 -14.75
CA GLY A 287 -4.83 -10.65 -14.60
C GLY A 287 -4.58 -11.48 -15.88
N ALA A 288 -4.21 -10.84 -17.00
CA ALA A 288 -4.03 -11.48 -18.31
C ALA A 288 -2.60 -11.23 -18.84
N ARG A 289 -1.59 -11.61 -18.08
CA ARG A 289 -0.23 -11.86 -18.57
C ARG A 289 0.30 -13.15 -18.00
#